data_61268f561067d17bdd0c84b2f12a864f
#
_entry.id   61268f561067d17bdd0c84b2f12a864f
#
_cell.length_a   1.000
_cell.length_b   1.000
_cell.length_c   1.000
_cell.angle_alpha   90.00
_cell.angle_beta   90.00
_cell.angle_gamma   90.00
#
_symmetry.space_group_name_H-M   'P 1'
#
loop_
_entity.id
_entity.type
_entity.pdbx_description
1 polymer ?
#
loop_
_entity_poly.entity_id
_entity_poly.type
_entity_poly.pdbx_seq_one_letter_code
_entity_poly.pdbx_strand_id
1 'polypeptide(L)'
;MRIALLAIPGSMRSALAGIADMFWLANQIIVQNPQVNADIARTSPFFEVMVVTADGLPVMDVQGRKIVSDGSFNDAQPVDLVIASGMQLDEQKLPLAQEAVTAAAEWVKEKYLQGSCIAGACAGGFILGEAGLLNGRACSTTWWLYHTLRSRYPLAKPVWGKVMAEQDNIITTGGPFSWIDLVIYIVRKYAGNEIAKLTADMAVADSQPLSQQLYAPAGFLNSRHPLLMKAEQLVRYQNPGITVDQLAEALNLTPRTLNRKMTALIQESPKNFITRVRIETAALMLEIPGKTISQVANACGYSDETAFRRAFSRIMGMSPGNYKERIKNQAP
;
A
#
# COMPACT_ATOMS: atom_id res chain seq x y z
N MET A 1 7.56 -16.65 -17.34
CA MET A 1 6.45 -16.08 -16.57
C MET A 1 5.82 -14.95 -17.40
N ARG A 2 4.56 -15.11 -17.75
CA ARG A 2 3.83 -14.12 -18.57
C ARG A 2 3.07 -13.16 -17.69
N ILE A 3 3.30 -11.86 -17.89
CA ILE A 3 2.77 -10.76 -17.08
C ILE A 3 1.94 -9.84 -17.97
N ALA A 4 0.66 -9.69 -17.67
CA ALA A 4 -0.20 -8.73 -18.32
C ALA A 4 -0.28 -7.44 -17.49
N LEU A 5 0.17 -6.33 -18.05
CA LEU A 5 -0.04 -4.99 -17.53
C LEU A 5 -1.34 -4.42 -18.08
N LEU A 6 -2.32 -4.29 -17.23
CA LEU A 6 -3.64 -3.83 -17.60
C LEU A 6 -3.65 -2.31 -17.80
N ALA A 7 -3.98 -1.87 -19.02
CA ALA A 7 -4.14 -0.47 -19.37
C ALA A 7 -5.62 -0.17 -19.68
N ILE A 8 -6.16 0.84 -19.03
CA ILE A 8 -7.50 1.39 -19.27
C ILE A 8 -7.41 2.89 -19.50
N PRO A 9 -8.44 3.55 -20.04
CA PRO A 9 -8.46 5.01 -20.15
C PRO A 9 -8.16 5.67 -18.80
N GLY A 10 -7.21 6.61 -18.79
CA GLY A 10 -6.75 7.28 -17.60
C GLY A 10 -5.67 6.53 -16.79
N SER A 11 -5.11 5.43 -17.28
CA SER A 11 -3.98 4.75 -16.63
C SER A 11 -2.75 5.65 -16.50
N MET A 12 -1.98 5.46 -15.43
CA MET A 12 -0.69 6.15 -15.22
C MET A 12 0.38 5.50 -16.11
N ARG A 13 0.74 6.17 -17.20
CA ARG A 13 1.74 5.69 -18.16
C ARG A 13 3.10 5.39 -17.52
N SER A 14 3.53 6.21 -16.55
CA SER A 14 4.79 6.01 -15.83
C SER A 14 4.83 4.68 -15.08
N ALA A 15 3.70 4.24 -14.52
CA ALA A 15 3.61 2.97 -13.83
C ALA A 15 3.73 1.79 -14.82
N LEU A 16 3.01 1.84 -15.95
CA LEU A 16 3.07 0.77 -16.95
C LEU A 16 4.47 0.62 -17.54
N ALA A 17 5.06 1.73 -17.99
CA ALA A 17 6.41 1.73 -18.54
C ALA A 17 7.46 1.33 -17.50
N GLY A 18 7.39 1.90 -16.28
CA GLY A 18 8.36 1.60 -15.25
C GLY A 18 8.29 0.15 -14.73
N ILE A 19 7.10 -0.44 -14.66
CA ILE A 19 6.93 -1.86 -14.33
C ILE A 19 7.60 -2.72 -15.41
N ALA A 20 7.37 -2.42 -16.71
CA ALA A 20 7.98 -3.15 -17.81
C ALA A 20 9.52 -3.03 -17.79
N ASP A 21 10.05 -1.81 -17.60
CA ASP A 21 11.48 -1.54 -17.50
C ASP A 21 12.13 -2.27 -16.33
N MET A 22 11.49 -2.32 -15.17
CA MET A 22 12.00 -3.04 -14.00
C MET A 22 12.04 -4.56 -14.21
N PHE A 23 11.05 -5.16 -14.86
CA PHE A 23 11.10 -6.58 -15.23
C PHE A 23 12.15 -6.86 -16.30
N TRP A 24 12.32 -5.94 -17.27
CA TRP A 24 13.42 -6.02 -18.22
C TRP A 24 14.77 -6.00 -17.50
N LEU A 25 14.97 -5.09 -16.54
CA LEU A 25 16.18 -5.03 -15.71
C LEU A 25 16.40 -6.34 -14.94
N ALA A 26 15.36 -6.89 -14.33
CA ALA A 26 15.45 -8.18 -13.64
C ALA A 26 15.88 -9.32 -14.59
N ASN A 27 15.35 -9.34 -15.83
CA ASN A 27 15.78 -10.29 -16.85
C ASN A 27 17.27 -10.16 -17.20
N GLN A 28 17.79 -8.91 -17.33
CA GLN A 28 19.22 -8.69 -17.58
C GLN A 28 20.08 -9.21 -16.43
N ILE A 29 19.65 -8.99 -15.18
CA ILE A 29 20.34 -9.47 -13.99
C ILE A 29 20.36 -11.00 -13.94
N ILE A 30 19.23 -11.65 -14.26
CA ILE A 30 19.13 -13.12 -14.32
C ILE A 30 20.17 -13.70 -15.33
N VAL A 31 20.24 -13.11 -16.52
CA VAL A 31 21.16 -13.56 -17.56
C VAL A 31 22.63 -13.35 -17.16
N GLN A 32 22.93 -12.24 -16.48
CA GLN A 32 24.28 -11.90 -16.03
C GLN A 32 24.75 -12.70 -14.81
N ASN A 33 23.82 -13.32 -14.07
CA ASN A 33 24.11 -14.05 -12.84
C ASN A 33 23.57 -15.50 -12.88
N PRO A 34 23.96 -16.32 -13.86
CA PRO A 34 23.45 -17.67 -14.04
C PRO A 34 23.76 -18.61 -12.86
N GLN A 35 24.77 -18.27 -12.07
CA GLN A 35 25.18 -19.00 -10.87
C GLN A 35 24.17 -18.90 -9.73
N VAL A 36 23.32 -17.84 -9.71
CA VAL A 36 22.31 -17.61 -8.67
C VAL A 36 21.14 -18.59 -8.82
N ASN A 37 20.68 -18.79 -10.05
CA ASN A 37 19.64 -19.78 -10.37
C ASN A 37 19.74 -20.20 -11.84
N ALA A 38 20.44 -21.33 -12.08
CA ALA A 38 20.69 -21.84 -13.42
C ALA A 38 19.43 -22.22 -14.19
N ASP A 39 18.38 -22.68 -13.51
CA ASP A 39 17.12 -23.08 -14.15
C ASP A 39 16.35 -21.87 -14.65
N ILE A 40 16.31 -20.79 -13.87
CA ILE A 40 15.70 -19.52 -14.28
C ILE A 40 16.50 -18.87 -15.41
N ALA A 41 17.85 -18.89 -15.33
CA ALA A 41 18.70 -18.30 -16.36
C ALA A 41 18.55 -18.96 -17.73
N ARG A 42 18.19 -20.26 -17.79
CA ARG A 42 17.91 -20.98 -19.05
C ARG A 42 16.57 -20.56 -19.69
N THR A 43 15.69 -19.95 -18.92
CA THR A 43 14.35 -19.47 -19.37
C THR A 43 14.43 -17.97 -19.63
N SER A 44 15.11 -17.55 -20.68
CA SER A 44 15.25 -16.11 -20.99
C SER A 44 14.36 -15.75 -22.19
N PRO A 45 13.54 -14.67 -22.09
CA PRO A 45 13.30 -13.85 -20.89
C PRO A 45 12.44 -14.61 -19.86
N PHE A 46 12.83 -14.52 -18.57
CA PHE A 46 12.06 -15.16 -17.50
C PHE A 46 10.73 -14.42 -17.26
N PHE A 47 10.74 -13.09 -17.27
CA PHE A 47 9.55 -12.24 -17.21
C PHE A 47 9.21 -11.71 -18.60
N GLU A 48 8.10 -12.20 -19.16
CA GLU A 48 7.53 -11.71 -20.43
C GLU A 48 6.38 -10.76 -20.12
N VAL A 49 6.58 -9.49 -20.39
CA VAL A 49 5.63 -8.41 -20.07
C VAL A 49 4.90 -7.96 -21.31
N MET A 50 3.58 -7.85 -21.23
CA MET A 50 2.72 -7.31 -22.28
C MET A 50 1.74 -6.30 -21.70
N VAL A 51 1.51 -5.18 -22.39
CA VAL A 51 0.46 -4.23 -22.07
C VAL A 51 -0.82 -4.66 -22.78
N VAL A 52 -1.91 -4.80 -22.05
CA VAL A 52 -3.20 -5.23 -22.61
C VAL A 52 -4.30 -4.21 -22.35
N THR A 53 -5.18 -4.04 -23.31
CA THR A 53 -6.42 -3.26 -23.22
C THR A 53 -7.63 -4.16 -23.53
N ALA A 54 -8.83 -3.67 -23.30
CA ALA A 54 -10.03 -4.49 -23.50
C ALA A 54 -10.17 -5.04 -24.92
N ASP A 55 -9.86 -4.22 -25.92
CA ASP A 55 -10.07 -4.51 -27.34
C ASP A 55 -8.76 -4.53 -28.18
N GLY A 56 -7.60 -4.36 -27.53
CA GLY A 56 -6.30 -4.28 -28.19
C GLY A 56 -6.00 -2.90 -28.81
N LEU A 57 -6.94 -1.95 -28.70
CA LEU A 57 -6.72 -0.59 -29.22
C LEU A 57 -5.99 0.29 -28.20
N PRO A 58 -5.24 1.31 -28.64
CA PRO A 58 -4.58 2.25 -27.74
C PRO A 58 -5.58 3.01 -26.88
N VAL A 59 -5.24 3.20 -25.58
CA VAL A 59 -6.01 4.03 -24.66
C VAL A 59 -5.26 5.32 -24.34
N MET A 60 -5.98 6.33 -23.81
CA MET A 60 -5.37 7.59 -23.38
C MET A 60 -4.95 7.51 -21.90
N ASP A 61 -3.75 7.99 -21.58
CA ASP A 61 -3.26 8.12 -20.20
C ASP A 61 -3.91 9.32 -19.49
N VAL A 62 -3.56 9.53 -18.21
CA VAL A 62 -4.03 10.66 -17.39
C VAL A 62 -3.71 12.04 -17.95
N GLN A 63 -2.80 12.14 -18.93
CA GLN A 63 -2.36 13.38 -19.57
C GLN A 63 -2.83 13.49 -21.03
N GLY A 64 -3.71 12.60 -21.49
CA GLY A 64 -4.22 12.59 -22.87
C GLY A 64 -3.23 12.04 -23.90
N ARG A 65 -2.19 11.30 -23.51
CA ARG A 65 -1.22 10.67 -24.42
C ARG A 65 -1.59 9.21 -24.66
N LYS A 66 -1.31 8.71 -25.86
CA LYS A 66 -1.61 7.32 -26.21
C LYS A 66 -0.71 6.33 -25.45
N ILE A 67 -1.32 5.30 -24.89
CA ILE A 67 -0.68 4.06 -24.45
C ILE A 67 -0.99 3.03 -25.51
N VAL A 68 0.06 2.52 -26.16
CA VAL A 68 -0.06 1.45 -27.17
C VAL A 68 -0.20 0.12 -26.46
N SER A 69 -1.10 -0.73 -26.95
CA SER A 69 -1.33 -2.07 -26.45
C SER A 69 -0.53 -3.09 -27.27
N ASP A 70 -0.09 -4.17 -26.61
CA ASP A 70 0.52 -5.34 -27.26
C ASP A 70 -0.54 -6.38 -27.63
N GLY A 71 -1.77 -6.26 -27.11
CA GLY A 71 -2.90 -7.16 -27.37
C GLY A 71 -4.15 -6.80 -26.61
N SER A 72 -5.22 -7.56 -26.84
CA SER A 72 -6.49 -7.43 -26.12
C SER A 72 -6.55 -8.39 -24.92
N PHE A 73 -7.59 -8.27 -24.11
CA PHE A 73 -7.89 -9.23 -23.04
C PHE A 73 -8.08 -10.67 -23.57
N ASN A 74 -8.52 -10.83 -24.81
CA ASN A 74 -8.72 -12.13 -25.45
C ASN A 74 -7.42 -12.75 -25.96
N ASP A 75 -6.43 -11.90 -26.33
CA ASP A 75 -5.14 -12.36 -26.86
C ASP A 75 -4.18 -12.81 -25.75
N ALA A 76 -4.37 -12.28 -24.53
CA ALA A 76 -3.52 -12.56 -23.39
C ALA A 76 -3.80 -13.96 -22.82
N GLN A 77 -3.10 -15.00 -23.34
CA GLN A 77 -3.25 -16.38 -22.91
C GLN A 77 -1.96 -17.19 -22.97
N PRO A 78 -1.71 -18.09 -22.00
CA PRO A 78 -2.10 -17.97 -20.59
C PRO A 78 -1.32 -16.85 -19.89
N VAL A 79 -1.83 -16.30 -18.79
CA VAL A 79 -1.19 -15.26 -18.01
C VAL A 79 -0.93 -15.76 -16.60
N ASP A 80 0.31 -15.64 -16.12
CA ASP A 80 0.68 -16.05 -14.75
C ASP A 80 0.38 -14.93 -13.73
N LEU A 81 0.49 -13.66 -14.18
CA LEU A 81 0.30 -12.48 -13.33
C LEU A 81 -0.41 -11.36 -14.11
N VAL A 82 -1.44 -10.80 -13.53
CA VAL A 82 -2.06 -9.56 -14.00
C VAL A 82 -1.74 -8.42 -13.04
N ILE A 83 -1.27 -7.28 -13.54
CA ILE A 83 -1.00 -6.08 -12.76
C ILE A 83 -1.91 -4.95 -13.20
N ALA A 84 -2.78 -4.49 -12.30
CA ALA A 84 -3.58 -3.28 -12.44
C ALA A 84 -2.86 -2.11 -11.76
N SER A 85 -2.50 -1.08 -12.52
CA SER A 85 -1.76 0.09 -12.01
C SER A 85 -2.70 1.24 -11.60
N GLY A 86 -2.10 2.35 -11.13
CA GLY A 86 -2.82 3.59 -10.83
C GLY A 86 -3.52 4.17 -12.06
N MET A 87 -4.65 4.85 -11.82
CA MET A 87 -5.48 5.49 -12.84
C MET A 87 -6.04 6.82 -12.36
N GLN A 88 -6.60 7.58 -13.30
CA GLN A 88 -7.26 8.85 -13.02
C GLN A 88 -8.50 8.66 -12.16
N LEU A 89 -8.64 9.54 -11.17
CA LEU A 89 -9.77 9.57 -10.24
C LEU A 89 -10.50 10.92 -10.38
N ASP A 90 -11.78 10.91 -10.07
CA ASP A 90 -12.61 12.10 -9.93
C ASP A 90 -12.37 12.85 -8.59
N GLU A 91 -13.13 13.91 -8.34
CA GLU A 91 -13.08 14.70 -7.11
C GLU A 91 -13.47 13.88 -5.86
N GLN A 92 -14.32 12.86 -6.02
CA GLN A 92 -14.73 11.94 -4.98
C GLN A 92 -13.71 10.82 -4.75
N LYS A 93 -12.59 10.84 -5.49
CA LYS A 93 -11.53 9.81 -5.46
C LYS A 93 -12.01 8.45 -5.96
N LEU A 94 -12.93 8.42 -6.89
CA LEU A 94 -13.40 7.24 -7.58
C LEU A 94 -12.79 7.20 -9.00
N PRO A 95 -12.62 6.00 -9.60
CA PRO A 95 -12.14 5.88 -10.98
C PRO A 95 -13.02 6.66 -11.95
N LEU A 96 -12.42 7.48 -12.81
CA LEU A 96 -13.17 8.28 -13.78
C LEU A 96 -13.77 7.40 -14.89
N ALA A 97 -13.05 6.39 -15.38
CA ALA A 97 -13.47 5.47 -16.42
C ALA A 97 -14.20 4.23 -15.85
N GLN A 98 -15.37 4.40 -15.23
CA GLN A 98 -16.10 3.34 -14.53
C GLN A 98 -16.39 2.12 -15.41
N GLU A 99 -16.84 2.31 -16.65
CA GLU A 99 -17.15 1.20 -17.57
C GLU A 99 -15.90 0.37 -17.89
N ALA A 100 -14.76 1.03 -18.12
CA ALA A 100 -13.51 0.35 -18.35
C ALA A 100 -13.02 -0.41 -17.10
N VAL A 101 -13.26 0.13 -15.92
CA VAL A 101 -12.96 -0.55 -14.64
C VAL A 101 -13.84 -1.81 -14.49
N THR A 102 -15.12 -1.74 -14.83
CA THR A 102 -16.03 -2.89 -14.77
C THR A 102 -15.60 -3.99 -15.75
N ALA A 103 -15.34 -3.65 -17.01
CA ALA A 103 -14.85 -4.61 -17.99
C ALA A 103 -13.51 -5.25 -17.59
N ALA A 104 -12.58 -4.43 -17.07
CA ALA A 104 -11.31 -4.91 -16.54
C ALA A 104 -11.50 -5.84 -15.33
N ALA A 105 -12.44 -5.53 -14.44
CA ALA A 105 -12.73 -6.33 -13.26
C ALA A 105 -13.27 -7.71 -13.60
N GLU A 106 -14.12 -7.82 -14.61
CA GLU A 106 -14.64 -9.10 -15.11
C GLU A 106 -13.50 -9.97 -15.65
N TRP A 107 -12.64 -9.41 -16.48
CA TRP A 107 -11.48 -10.09 -17.02
C TRP A 107 -10.48 -10.51 -15.93
N VAL A 108 -10.15 -9.62 -15.01
CA VAL A 108 -9.25 -9.91 -13.87
C VAL A 108 -9.81 -11.04 -13.00
N LYS A 109 -11.12 -11.05 -12.76
CA LYS A 109 -11.79 -12.12 -12.02
C LYS A 109 -11.67 -13.46 -12.75
N GLU A 110 -11.86 -13.46 -14.07
CA GLU A 110 -11.68 -14.67 -14.91
C GLU A 110 -10.24 -15.20 -14.78
N LYS A 111 -9.22 -14.33 -14.93
CA LYS A 111 -7.81 -14.74 -14.83
C LYS A 111 -7.45 -15.27 -13.43
N TYR A 112 -7.99 -14.66 -12.38
CA TYR A 112 -7.86 -15.20 -11.02
C TYR A 112 -8.43 -16.62 -10.90
N LEU A 113 -9.62 -16.87 -11.44
CA LEU A 113 -10.25 -18.19 -11.41
C LEU A 113 -9.47 -19.23 -12.26
N GLN A 114 -8.73 -18.79 -13.27
CA GLN A 114 -7.81 -19.61 -14.07
C GLN A 114 -6.46 -19.87 -13.37
N GLY A 115 -6.24 -19.29 -12.16
CA GLY A 115 -5.06 -19.52 -11.35
C GLY A 115 -3.98 -18.42 -11.43
N SER A 116 -4.20 -17.35 -12.19
CA SER A 116 -3.29 -16.22 -12.25
C SER A 116 -3.17 -15.53 -10.89
N CYS A 117 -1.97 -15.06 -10.56
CA CYS A 117 -1.77 -14.07 -9.49
C CYS A 117 -2.30 -12.70 -9.95
N ILE A 118 -2.97 -11.98 -9.06
CA ILE A 118 -3.50 -10.65 -9.38
C ILE A 118 -2.85 -9.60 -8.48
N ALA A 119 -2.33 -8.55 -9.08
CA ALA A 119 -1.72 -7.45 -8.34
C ALA A 119 -2.40 -6.11 -8.65
N GLY A 120 -2.63 -5.30 -7.61
CA GLY A 120 -3.19 -3.95 -7.72
C GLY A 120 -2.28 -2.93 -7.05
N ALA A 121 -1.79 -1.94 -7.81
CA ALA A 121 -1.00 -0.84 -7.28
C ALA A 121 -1.84 0.44 -7.22
N CYS A 122 -1.81 1.14 -6.09
CA CYS A 122 -2.51 2.42 -5.90
C CYS A 122 -4.02 2.30 -6.20
N ALA A 123 -4.53 3.09 -7.15
CA ALA A 123 -5.92 3.03 -7.62
C ALA A 123 -6.26 1.74 -8.38
N GLY A 124 -5.29 0.94 -8.80
CA GLY A 124 -5.53 -0.41 -9.35
C GLY A 124 -6.30 -1.32 -8.40
N GLY A 125 -6.22 -1.07 -7.09
CA GLY A 125 -7.05 -1.74 -6.09
C GLY A 125 -8.56 -1.60 -6.31
N PHE A 126 -9.05 -0.57 -7.02
CA PHE A 126 -10.46 -0.45 -7.37
C PHE A 126 -10.93 -1.53 -8.36
N ILE A 127 -10.08 -1.90 -9.31
CA ILE A 127 -10.39 -3.00 -10.24
C ILE A 127 -10.53 -4.32 -9.47
N LEU A 128 -9.63 -4.57 -8.52
CA LEU A 128 -9.69 -5.76 -7.67
C LEU A 128 -10.93 -5.75 -6.75
N GLY A 129 -11.30 -4.57 -6.25
CA GLY A 129 -12.50 -4.38 -5.45
C GLY A 129 -13.77 -4.64 -6.25
N GLU A 130 -13.87 -4.11 -7.48
CA GLU A 130 -15.00 -4.32 -8.39
C GLU A 130 -15.14 -5.79 -8.80
N ALA A 131 -14.01 -6.47 -9.01
CA ALA A 131 -13.94 -7.92 -9.25
C ALA A 131 -14.39 -8.78 -8.04
N GLY A 132 -14.62 -8.15 -6.87
CA GLY A 132 -14.94 -8.85 -5.62
C GLY A 132 -13.75 -9.59 -4.99
N LEU A 133 -12.54 -9.41 -5.53
CA LEU A 133 -11.35 -10.11 -5.07
C LEU A 133 -10.85 -9.62 -3.70
N LEU A 134 -11.24 -8.43 -3.27
CA LEU A 134 -10.86 -7.90 -1.95
C LEU A 134 -11.80 -8.34 -0.82
N ASN A 135 -12.92 -9.00 -1.13
CA ASN A 135 -13.92 -9.41 -0.14
C ASN A 135 -13.32 -10.40 0.89
N GLY A 136 -13.39 -10.01 2.16
CA GLY A 136 -12.87 -10.80 3.28
C GLY A 136 -11.35 -10.79 3.43
N ARG A 137 -10.60 -10.16 2.50
CA ARG A 137 -9.14 -10.20 2.43
C ARG A 137 -8.49 -8.95 2.97
N ALA A 138 -7.34 -9.13 3.60
CA ALA A 138 -6.44 -8.03 3.95
C ALA A 138 -5.86 -7.43 2.66
N CYS A 139 -5.93 -6.12 2.52
CA CYS A 139 -5.40 -5.40 1.37
C CYS A 139 -4.70 -4.10 1.78
N SER A 140 -3.87 -3.58 0.89
CA SER A 140 -3.28 -2.23 1.00
C SER A 140 -3.93 -1.30 -0.02
N THR A 141 -3.95 -0.03 0.28
CA THR A 141 -4.31 1.05 -0.64
C THR A 141 -3.54 2.31 -0.26
N THR A 142 -3.52 3.31 -1.11
CA THR A 142 -2.93 4.62 -0.78
C THR A 142 -3.62 5.22 0.45
N TRP A 143 -2.87 5.82 1.37
CA TRP A 143 -3.42 6.35 2.62
C TRP A 143 -4.63 7.28 2.39
N TRP A 144 -4.59 8.14 1.38
CA TRP A 144 -5.66 9.08 1.07
C TRP A 144 -6.87 8.44 0.34
N LEU A 145 -6.77 7.19 -0.14
CA LEU A 145 -7.87 6.38 -0.68
C LEU A 145 -8.48 5.44 0.38
N TYR A 146 -7.90 5.34 1.55
CA TYR A 146 -8.32 4.37 2.56
C TYR A 146 -9.83 4.40 2.85
N HIS A 147 -10.37 5.58 3.11
CA HIS A 147 -11.79 5.74 3.40
C HIS A 147 -12.69 5.48 2.18
N THR A 148 -12.25 5.91 0.99
CA THR A 148 -13.02 5.72 -0.25
C THR A 148 -13.09 4.24 -0.62
N LEU A 149 -11.96 3.52 -0.59
CA LEU A 149 -11.92 2.09 -0.85
C LEU A 149 -12.82 1.32 0.13
N ARG A 150 -12.75 1.65 1.40
CA ARG A 150 -13.52 1.00 2.45
C ARG A 150 -15.02 1.28 2.36
N SER A 151 -15.40 2.49 1.96
CA SER A 151 -16.79 2.86 1.76
C SER A 151 -17.40 2.14 0.55
N ARG A 152 -16.62 2.03 -0.55
CA ARG A 152 -17.08 1.40 -1.78
C ARG A 152 -17.11 -0.13 -1.68
N TYR A 153 -16.11 -0.72 -0.99
CA TYR A 153 -15.98 -2.17 -0.82
C TYR A 153 -15.97 -2.54 0.68
N PRO A 154 -17.14 -2.55 1.33
CA PRO A 154 -17.23 -2.71 2.78
C PRO A 154 -16.77 -4.09 3.29
N LEU A 155 -16.71 -5.10 2.43
CA LEU A 155 -16.19 -6.43 2.75
C LEU A 155 -14.66 -6.53 2.65
N ALA A 156 -14.00 -5.57 2.02
CA ALA A 156 -12.54 -5.50 1.99
C ALA A 156 -11.98 -5.13 3.37
N LYS A 157 -10.76 -5.61 3.68
CA LYS A 157 -10.08 -5.33 4.96
C LYS A 157 -8.78 -4.53 4.73
N PRO A 158 -8.87 -3.25 4.32
CA PRO A 158 -7.66 -2.45 4.13
C PRO A 158 -6.92 -2.26 5.44
N VAL A 159 -5.61 -2.57 5.44
CA VAL A 159 -4.74 -2.44 6.60
C VAL A 159 -4.08 -1.07 6.60
N TRP A 160 -4.42 -0.25 7.59
CA TRP A 160 -3.90 1.11 7.70
C TRP A 160 -2.37 1.17 7.77
N GLY A 161 -1.78 2.06 6.99
CA GLY A 161 -0.33 2.31 6.97
C GLY A 161 0.51 1.25 6.28
N LYS A 162 -0.06 0.09 5.95
CA LYS A 162 0.66 -0.98 5.27
C LYS A 162 0.87 -0.62 3.80
N VAL A 163 2.11 -0.68 3.33
CA VAL A 163 2.43 -0.37 1.92
C VAL A 163 2.02 -1.50 1.00
N MET A 164 2.17 -2.75 1.45
CA MET A 164 1.86 -3.93 0.66
C MET A 164 1.13 -4.97 1.50
N ALA A 165 0.16 -5.65 0.92
CA ALA A 165 -0.50 -6.82 1.48
C ALA A 165 -0.63 -7.90 0.42
N GLU A 166 -0.43 -9.15 0.81
CA GLU A 166 -0.70 -10.33 -0.01
C GLU A 166 -1.58 -11.30 0.77
N GLN A 167 -2.59 -11.81 0.09
CA GLN A 167 -3.44 -12.90 0.57
C GLN A 167 -4.06 -13.63 -0.64
N ASP A 168 -4.04 -14.97 -0.64
CA ASP A 168 -4.68 -15.82 -1.64
C ASP A 168 -4.31 -15.46 -3.10
N ASN A 169 -3.02 -15.30 -3.40
CA ASN A 169 -2.50 -14.87 -4.71
C ASN A 169 -3.01 -13.48 -5.17
N ILE A 170 -3.46 -12.64 -4.25
CA ILE A 170 -3.84 -11.26 -4.50
C ILE A 170 -2.86 -10.37 -3.77
N ILE A 171 -2.16 -9.51 -4.52
CA ILE A 171 -1.17 -8.56 -4.01
C ILE A 171 -1.71 -7.15 -4.19
N THR A 172 -1.66 -6.34 -3.14
CA THR A 172 -2.07 -4.93 -3.24
C THR A 172 -1.00 -4.03 -2.66
N THR A 173 -0.74 -2.89 -3.32
CA THR A 173 0.20 -1.89 -2.81
C THR A 173 -0.43 -0.49 -2.82
N GLY A 174 0.03 0.36 -1.90
CA GLY A 174 -0.47 1.73 -1.77
C GLY A 174 0.60 2.77 -2.11
N GLY A 175 0.19 3.79 -2.86
CA GLY A 175 1.04 4.88 -3.33
C GLY A 175 1.22 4.90 -4.85
N PRO A 176 1.30 6.09 -5.47
CA PRO A 176 1.43 6.22 -6.93
C PRO A 176 2.67 5.56 -7.51
N PHE A 177 3.74 5.48 -6.73
CA PHE A 177 5.03 4.85 -7.11
C PHE A 177 5.30 3.52 -6.41
N SER A 178 4.34 2.98 -5.65
CA SER A 178 4.49 1.68 -4.99
C SER A 178 4.57 0.48 -5.94
N TRP A 179 4.40 0.71 -7.24
CA TRP A 179 4.68 -0.30 -8.26
C TRP A 179 6.16 -0.72 -8.27
N ILE A 180 7.09 0.13 -7.83
CA ILE A 180 8.52 -0.25 -7.65
C ILE A 180 8.62 -1.35 -6.59
N ASP A 181 8.02 -1.14 -5.42
CA ASP A 181 7.99 -2.13 -4.34
C ASP A 181 7.29 -3.43 -4.79
N LEU A 182 6.21 -3.28 -5.57
CA LEU A 182 5.47 -4.41 -6.13
C LEU A 182 6.36 -5.26 -7.05
N VAL A 183 7.10 -4.65 -7.98
CA VAL A 183 7.98 -5.39 -8.89
C VAL A 183 9.10 -6.08 -8.11
N ILE A 184 9.78 -5.39 -7.19
CA ILE A 184 10.82 -6.00 -6.36
C ILE A 184 10.27 -7.19 -5.57
N TYR A 185 9.04 -7.07 -5.05
CA TYR A 185 8.37 -8.17 -4.34
C TYR A 185 8.09 -9.36 -5.26
N ILE A 186 7.58 -9.11 -6.48
CA ILE A 186 7.29 -10.15 -7.47
C ILE A 186 8.59 -10.85 -7.92
N VAL A 187 9.65 -10.08 -8.20
CA VAL A 187 10.97 -10.64 -8.51
C VAL A 187 11.47 -11.51 -7.36
N ARG A 188 11.32 -11.06 -6.11
CA ARG A 188 11.68 -11.86 -4.92
C ARG A 188 10.90 -13.16 -4.84
N LYS A 189 9.60 -13.10 -5.08
CA LYS A 189 8.70 -14.26 -4.98
C LYS A 189 9.00 -15.32 -6.04
N TYR A 190 9.34 -14.93 -7.26
CA TYR A 190 9.46 -15.84 -8.39
C TYR A 190 10.90 -16.10 -8.87
N ALA A 191 11.81 -15.15 -8.67
CA ALA A 191 13.22 -15.28 -9.08
C ALA A 191 14.19 -15.35 -7.88
N GLY A 192 13.70 -15.19 -6.65
CA GLY A 192 14.48 -15.33 -5.42
C GLY A 192 15.03 -14.03 -4.85
N ASN A 193 15.50 -14.11 -3.59
CA ASN A 193 15.93 -12.94 -2.82
C ASN A 193 17.16 -12.24 -3.44
N GLU A 194 18.10 -12.98 -3.98
CA GLU A 194 19.35 -12.44 -4.53
C GLU A 194 19.10 -11.63 -5.80
N ILE A 195 18.30 -12.16 -6.75
CA ILE A 195 17.92 -11.43 -7.96
C ILE A 195 17.10 -10.18 -7.59
N ALA A 196 16.18 -10.28 -6.63
CA ALA A 196 15.42 -9.13 -6.18
C ALA A 196 16.30 -8.04 -5.55
N LYS A 197 17.31 -8.45 -4.76
CA LYS A 197 18.26 -7.50 -4.18
C LYS A 197 19.09 -6.82 -5.26
N LEU A 198 19.65 -7.56 -6.19
CA LEU A 198 20.43 -6.99 -7.30
C LEU A 198 19.56 -6.06 -8.16
N THR A 199 18.28 -6.41 -8.40
CA THR A 199 17.34 -5.55 -9.13
C THR A 199 17.08 -4.24 -8.37
N ALA A 200 16.88 -4.30 -7.06
CA ALA A 200 16.69 -3.11 -6.23
C ALA A 200 17.96 -2.23 -6.20
N ASP A 201 19.15 -2.84 -6.01
CA ASP A 201 20.44 -2.12 -6.00
C ASP A 201 20.69 -1.39 -7.34
N MET A 202 20.44 -2.07 -8.47
CA MET A 202 20.58 -1.48 -9.82
C MET A 202 19.57 -0.35 -10.09
N ALA A 203 18.35 -0.50 -9.59
CA ALA A 203 17.30 0.53 -9.70
C ALA A 203 17.47 1.68 -8.68
N VAL A 204 18.46 1.60 -7.79
CA VAL A 204 18.65 2.53 -6.65
C VAL A 204 17.36 2.68 -5.84
N ALA A 205 16.65 1.55 -5.65
CA ALA A 205 15.39 1.46 -4.92
C ALA A 205 15.60 0.76 -3.57
N ASP A 206 14.81 1.18 -2.56
CA ASP A 206 14.84 0.48 -1.27
C ASP A 206 14.16 -0.89 -1.41
N SER A 207 14.77 -1.93 -0.84
CA SER A 207 14.20 -3.27 -0.84
C SER A 207 13.11 -3.47 0.24
N GLN A 208 12.91 -2.48 1.12
CA GLN A 208 11.90 -2.49 2.17
C GLN A 208 11.07 -1.19 2.15
N PRO A 209 9.78 -1.27 1.76
CA PRO A 209 8.94 -0.09 1.70
C PRO A 209 8.69 0.50 3.09
N LEU A 210 8.73 1.83 3.18
CA LEU A 210 8.41 2.56 4.39
C LEU A 210 6.89 2.57 4.65
N SER A 211 6.50 2.61 5.94
CA SER A 211 5.08 2.74 6.31
C SER A 211 4.44 4.00 5.69
N GLN A 212 3.24 3.87 5.13
CA GLN A 212 2.47 4.99 4.62
C GLN A 212 2.05 5.99 5.73
N GLN A 213 2.12 5.59 6.99
CA GLN A 213 1.83 6.47 8.11
C GLN A 213 2.81 7.65 8.20
N LEU A 214 4.02 7.52 7.61
CA LEU A 214 4.99 8.61 7.50
C LEU A 214 4.51 9.78 6.61
N TYR A 215 3.54 9.52 5.75
CA TYR A 215 3.06 10.48 4.75
C TYR A 215 1.62 10.93 5.01
N ALA A 216 0.88 10.19 5.82
CA ALA A 216 -0.50 10.52 6.13
C ALA A 216 -0.56 11.61 7.21
N PRO A 217 -1.42 12.64 7.06
CA PRO A 217 -1.66 13.59 8.12
C PRO A 217 -2.12 12.90 9.41
N ALA A 218 -1.61 13.36 10.54
CA ALA A 218 -2.04 12.84 11.84
C ALA A 218 -3.56 12.97 11.99
N GLY A 219 -4.21 11.92 12.49
CA GLY A 219 -5.67 11.89 12.65
C GLY A 219 -6.47 11.57 11.39
N PHE A 220 -5.83 11.41 10.23
CA PHE A 220 -6.55 11.10 8.98
C PHE A 220 -7.50 9.89 9.11
N LEU A 221 -7.05 8.82 9.75
CA LEU A 221 -7.86 7.59 9.93
C LEU A 221 -9.15 7.83 10.72
N ASN A 222 -9.12 8.79 11.65
CA ASN A 222 -10.20 9.06 12.59
C ASN A 222 -11.19 10.14 12.12
N SER A 223 -10.83 10.86 11.06
CA SER A 223 -11.49 12.11 10.64
C SER A 223 -12.95 12.00 10.22
N ARG A 224 -13.47 10.80 9.99
CA ARG A 224 -14.85 10.58 9.50
C ARG A 224 -15.84 10.07 10.52
N HIS A 225 -15.45 9.92 11.80
CA HIS A 225 -16.37 9.39 12.81
C HIS A 225 -16.28 10.16 14.14
N PRO A 226 -17.39 10.76 14.65
CA PRO A 226 -17.38 11.60 15.85
C PRO A 226 -16.79 10.91 17.09
N LEU A 227 -17.08 9.61 17.31
CA LEU A 227 -16.52 8.84 18.41
C LEU A 227 -14.98 8.77 18.33
N LEU A 228 -14.44 8.50 17.14
CA LEU A 228 -12.99 8.39 16.94
C LEU A 228 -12.31 9.75 17.06
N MET A 229 -12.93 10.82 16.56
CA MET A 229 -12.42 12.18 16.71
C MET A 229 -12.36 12.58 18.19
N LYS A 230 -13.43 12.30 18.96
CA LYS A 230 -13.44 12.56 20.40
C LYS A 230 -12.41 11.73 21.17
N ALA A 231 -12.29 10.44 20.83
CA ALA A 231 -11.27 9.56 21.42
C ALA A 231 -9.85 10.07 21.13
N GLU A 232 -9.59 10.50 19.90
CA GLU A 232 -8.29 11.07 19.49
C GLU A 232 -7.97 12.34 20.25
N GLN A 233 -8.95 13.26 20.38
CA GLN A 233 -8.79 14.51 21.14
C GLN A 233 -8.40 14.22 22.59
N LEU A 234 -9.04 13.25 23.23
CA LEU A 234 -8.72 12.83 24.60
C LEU A 234 -7.27 12.32 24.70
N VAL A 235 -6.86 11.42 23.82
CA VAL A 235 -5.51 10.84 23.85
C VAL A 235 -4.44 11.88 23.47
N ARG A 236 -4.68 12.69 22.44
CA ARG A 236 -3.66 13.57 21.87
C ARG A 236 -3.41 14.82 22.72
N TYR A 237 -4.48 15.41 23.25
CA TYR A 237 -4.42 16.74 23.84
C TYR A 237 -4.76 16.80 25.33
N GLN A 238 -5.60 15.92 25.83
CA GLN A 238 -6.08 16.00 27.20
C GLN A 238 -5.34 15.07 28.16
N ASN A 239 -5.15 13.82 27.79
CA ASN A 239 -4.47 12.84 28.61
C ASN A 239 -3.69 11.82 27.75
N PRO A 240 -2.45 12.12 27.35
CA PRO A 240 -1.62 11.15 26.62
C PRO A 240 -1.36 9.84 27.38
N GLY A 241 -1.45 9.87 28.71
CA GLY A 241 -1.30 8.69 29.58
C GLY A 241 -2.56 7.84 29.74
N ILE A 242 -3.69 8.21 29.10
CA ILE A 242 -5.00 7.57 29.29
C ILE A 242 -4.96 6.06 29.06
N THR A 243 -5.59 5.30 29.95
CA THR A 243 -5.81 3.84 29.80
C THR A 243 -7.05 3.55 28.99
N VAL A 244 -7.25 2.28 28.58
CA VAL A 244 -8.45 1.84 27.86
C VAL A 244 -9.72 2.06 28.69
N ASP A 245 -9.64 1.78 30.00
CA ASP A 245 -10.78 1.92 30.91
C ASP A 245 -11.17 3.41 31.06
N GLN A 246 -10.19 4.26 31.30
CA GLN A 246 -10.39 5.71 31.40
C GLN A 246 -10.93 6.31 30.07
N LEU A 247 -10.44 5.82 28.92
CA LEU A 247 -10.95 6.26 27.62
C LEU A 247 -12.40 5.85 27.41
N ALA A 248 -12.76 4.62 27.82
CA ALA A 248 -14.13 4.13 27.73
C ALA A 248 -15.05 4.96 28.63
N GLU A 249 -14.67 5.22 29.87
CA GLU A 249 -15.39 6.06 30.83
C GLU A 249 -15.60 7.48 30.28
N ALA A 250 -14.55 8.14 29.78
CA ALA A 250 -14.61 9.48 29.21
C ALA A 250 -15.51 9.58 27.95
N LEU A 251 -15.77 8.45 27.30
CA LEU A 251 -16.67 8.32 26.18
C LEU A 251 -18.08 7.83 26.56
N ASN A 252 -18.36 7.66 27.86
CA ASN A 252 -19.59 7.07 28.41
C ASN A 252 -19.89 5.68 27.82
N LEU A 253 -18.85 4.84 27.71
CA LEU A 253 -18.92 3.48 27.20
C LEU A 253 -18.28 2.50 28.17
N THR A 254 -18.67 1.22 28.10
CA THR A 254 -17.88 0.16 28.71
C THR A 254 -16.68 -0.21 27.85
N PRO A 255 -15.57 -0.73 28.41
CA PRO A 255 -14.39 -1.18 27.62
C PRO A 255 -14.78 -2.19 26.53
N ARG A 256 -15.71 -3.09 26.80
CA ARG A 256 -16.24 -4.05 25.82
C ARG A 256 -16.96 -3.36 24.66
N THR A 257 -17.79 -2.35 24.95
CA THR A 257 -18.52 -1.59 23.94
C THR A 257 -17.55 -0.75 23.10
N LEU A 258 -16.57 -0.11 23.75
CA LEU A 258 -15.53 0.65 23.07
C LEU A 258 -14.73 -0.25 22.11
N ASN A 259 -14.30 -1.43 22.57
CA ASN A 259 -13.58 -2.38 21.72
C ASN A 259 -14.41 -2.81 20.50
N ARG A 260 -15.67 -3.21 20.71
CA ARG A 260 -16.57 -3.59 19.59
C ARG A 260 -16.74 -2.47 18.58
N LYS A 261 -16.97 -1.23 19.04
CA LYS A 261 -17.16 -0.07 18.15
C LYS A 261 -15.88 0.28 17.38
N MET A 262 -14.72 0.36 18.04
CA MET A 262 -13.45 0.66 17.38
C MET A 262 -13.06 -0.43 16.37
N THR A 263 -13.20 -1.71 16.73
CA THR A 263 -12.94 -2.82 15.82
C THR A 263 -13.85 -2.76 14.58
N ALA A 264 -15.14 -2.44 14.75
CA ALA A 264 -16.06 -2.29 13.62
C ALA A 264 -15.72 -1.07 12.74
N LEU A 265 -15.33 0.06 13.35
CA LEU A 265 -15.07 1.32 12.63
C LEU A 265 -13.71 1.36 11.94
N ILE A 266 -12.66 0.85 12.57
CA ILE A 266 -11.26 1.01 12.09
C ILE A 266 -10.44 -0.27 12.19
N GLN A 267 -11.04 -1.40 12.56
CA GLN A 267 -10.36 -2.70 12.74
C GLN A 267 -9.20 -2.66 13.75
N GLU A 268 -9.23 -1.70 14.67
CA GLU A 268 -8.25 -1.58 15.75
C GLU A 268 -8.88 -1.82 17.11
N SER A 269 -8.10 -2.43 18.02
CA SER A 269 -8.45 -2.44 19.44
C SER A 269 -8.22 -1.05 20.06
N PRO A 270 -8.90 -0.69 21.17
CA PRO A 270 -8.67 0.58 21.88
C PRO A 270 -7.20 0.78 22.29
N LYS A 271 -6.51 -0.30 22.69
CA LYS A 271 -5.08 -0.26 23.03
C LYS A 271 -4.22 0.14 21.82
N ASN A 272 -4.48 -0.45 20.66
CA ASN A 272 -3.76 -0.14 19.43
C ASN A 272 -4.05 1.29 18.96
N PHE A 273 -5.32 1.73 19.06
CA PHE A 273 -5.73 3.10 18.79
C PHE A 273 -4.97 4.12 19.64
N ILE A 274 -4.96 3.94 20.96
CA ILE A 274 -4.20 4.81 21.88
C ILE A 274 -2.72 4.84 21.51
N THR A 275 -2.13 3.66 21.27
CA THR A 275 -0.71 3.56 20.87
C THR A 275 -0.44 4.31 19.58
N ARG A 276 -1.27 4.14 18.56
CA ARG A 276 -1.12 4.82 17.26
C ARG A 276 -1.22 6.34 17.41
N VAL A 277 -2.23 6.85 18.10
CA VAL A 277 -2.41 8.30 18.32
C VAL A 277 -1.21 8.90 19.06
N ARG A 278 -0.68 8.22 20.08
CA ARG A 278 0.53 8.63 20.79
C ARG A 278 1.74 8.72 19.86
N ILE A 279 1.93 7.71 19.00
CA ILE A 279 3.08 7.68 18.08
C ILE A 279 2.93 8.73 16.96
N GLU A 280 1.74 8.95 16.42
CA GLU A 280 1.48 10.06 15.49
C GLU A 280 1.78 11.42 16.13
N THR A 281 1.40 11.60 17.39
CA THR A 281 1.73 12.81 18.17
C THR A 281 3.23 12.95 18.38
N ALA A 282 3.91 11.85 18.73
CA ALA A 282 5.34 11.83 18.90
C ALA A 282 6.10 12.18 17.61
N ALA A 283 5.63 11.70 16.47
CA ALA A 283 6.21 12.06 15.18
C ALA A 283 6.17 13.57 14.95
N LEU A 284 5.00 14.21 15.14
CA LEU A 284 4.87 15.67 15.04
C LEU A 284 5.78 16.41 16.03
N MET A 285 5.92 15.90 17.27
CA MET A 285 6.79 16.52 18.27
C MET A 285 8.28 16.38 17.96
N LEU A 286 8.70 15.29 17.28
CA LEU A 286 10.08 15.09 16.84
C LEU A 286 10.49 16.04 15.69
N GLU A 287 9.53 16.61 14.97
CA GLU A 287 9.76 17.65 13.96
C GLU A 287 10.16 19.00 14.58
N ILE A 288 9.84 19.21 15.86
CA ILE A 288 10.17 20.44 16.57
C ILE A 288 11.67 20.45 16.93
N PRO A 289 12.45 21.46 16.50
CA PRO A 289 13.85 21.57 16.86
C PRO A 289 14.08 21.56 18.39
N GLY A 290 15.17 20.93 18.82
CA GLY A 290 15.59 20.92 20.24
C GLY A 290 14.92 19.85 21.12
N LYS A 291 13.81 19.23 20.71
CA LYS A 291 13.19 18.14 21.48
C LYS A 291 14.05 16.87 21.47
N THR A 292 14.26 16.26 22.64
CA THR A 292 14.91 14.95 22.76
C THR A 292 13.90 13.83 22.65
N ILE A 293 14.39 12.62 22.28
CA ILE A 293 13.52 11.44 22.17
C ILE A 293 12.87 11.11 23.52
N SER A 294 13.63 11.24 24.62
CA SER A 294 13.12 11.01 25.97
C SER A 294 12.02 12.00 26.36
N GLN A 295 12.22 13.30 26.06
CA GLN A 295 11.18 14.31 26.32
C GLN A 295 9.89 14.03 25.55
N VAL A 296 10.02 13.60 24.28
CA VAL A 296 8.87 13.27 23.44
C VAL A 296 8.17 12.02 23.96
N ALA A 297 8.90 10.98 24.34
CA ALA A 297 8.34 9.74 24.91
C ALA A 297 7.49 10.06 26.15
N ASN A 298 8.04 10.84 27.09
CA ASN A 298 7.34 11.26 28.31
C ASN A 298 6.10 12.10 28.01
N ALA A 299 6.20 13.07 27.10
CA ALA A 299 5.07 13.92 26.71
C ALA A 299 3.94 13.11 26.03
N CYS A 300 4.26 11.99 25.37
CA CYS A 300 3.29 11.08 24.77
C CYS A 300 2.80 9.97 25.73
N GLY A 301 3.08 10.10 27.04
CA GLY A 301 2.56 9.18 28.05
C GLY A 301 3.30 7.85 28.17
N TYR A 302 4.58 7.79 27.75
CA TYR A 302 5.46 6.65 27.98
C TYR A 302 6.38 6.91 29.19
N SER A 303 6.32 6.03 30.17
CA SER A 303 7.27 6.04 31.30
C SER A 303 8.57 5.30 30.98
N ASP A 304 8.56 4.43 29.96
CA ASP A 304 9.72 3.66 29.50
C ASP A 304 10.05 4.02 28.04
N GLU A 305 11.24 4.59 27.82
CA GLU A 305 11.72 4.96 26.50
C GLU A 305 11.92 3.72 25.60
N THR A 306 12.25 2.57 26.15
CA THR A 306 12.42 1.34 25.36
C THR A 306 11.09 0.87 24.78
N ALA A 307 10.01 0.91 25.57
CA ALA A 307 8.66 0.62 25.09
C ALA A 307 8.21 1.62 24.02
N PHE A 308 8.51 2.91 24.21
CA PHE A 308 8.27 3.94 23.22
C PHE A 308 8.99 3.65 21.90
N ARG A 309 10.31 3.39 21.93
CA ARG A 309 11.11 3.11 20.72
C ARG A 309 10.58 1.90 19.95
N ARG A 310 10.20 0.83 20.65
CA ARG A 310 9.58 -0.36 20.03
C ARG A 310 8.23 -0.03 19.38
N ALA A 311 7.37 0.72 20.07
CA ALA A 311 6.07 1.12 19.51
C ALA A 311 6.23 2.05 18.31
N PHE A 312 7.14 3.02 18.38
CA PHE A 312 7.44 3.95 17.31
C PHE A 312 7.96 3.21 16.07
N SER A 313 8.97 2.35 16.23
CA SER A 313 9.54 1.59 15.10
C SER A 313 8.52 0.65 14.45
N ARG A 314 7.66 0.03 15.25
CA ARG A 314 6.59 -0.84 14.74
C ARG A 314 5.57 -0.07 13.89
N ILE A 315 5.20 1.14 14.29
CA ILE A 315 4.15 1.93 13.63
C ILE A 315 4.72 2.73 12.47
N MET A 316 5.86 3.40 12.67
CA MET A 316 6.48 4.29 11.68
C MET A 316 7.41 3.56 10.70
N GLY A 317 7.77 2.30 10.97
CA GLY A 317 8.69 1.52 10.13
C GLY A 317 10.17 1.89 10.30
N MET A 318 10.51 2.84 11.19
CA MET A 318 11.89 3.25 11.47
C MET A 318 12.03 3.73 12.92
N SER A 319 13.28 3.77 13.44
CA SER A 319 13.54 4.25 14.80
C SER A 319 13.24 5.75 14.94
N PRO A 320 12.91 6.24 16.17
CA PRO A 320 12.72 7.67 16.42
C PRO A 320 13.96 8.52 16.06
N GLY A 321 15.16 7.96 16.22
CA GLY A 321 16.42 8.60 15.83
C GLY A 321 16.50 8.80 14.32
N ASN A 322 16.32 7.73 13.56
CA ASN A 322 16.33 7.79 12.09
C ASN A 322 15.22 8.71 11.55
N TYR A 323 14.03 8.70 12.18
CA TYR A 323 12.95 9.59 11.82
C TYR A 323 13.37 11.07 11.97
N LYS A 324 13.99 11.42 13.11
CA LYS A 324 14.46 12.78 13.38
C LYS A 324 15.57 13.20 12.41
N GLU A 325 16.51 12.32 12.09
CA GLU A 325 17.56 12.60 11.10
C GLU A 325 16.98 12.80 9.70
N ARG A 326 16.02 11.98 9.30
CA ARG A 326 15.33 12.11 8.02
C ARG A 326 14.67 13.47 7.86
N ILE A 327 13.96 13.95 8.89
CA ILE A 327 13.30 15.26 8.85
C ILE A 327 14.33 16.38 8.79
N LYS A 328 15.41 16.29 9.59
CA LYS A 328 16.49 17.26 9.56
C LYS A 328 17.14 17.38 8.17
N ASN A 329 17.28 16.28 7.47
CA ASN A 329 17.85 16.24 6.11
C ASN A 329 16.85 16.67 5.02
N GLN A 330 15.55 16.76 5.33
CA GLN A 330 14.51 17.27 4.43
C GLN A 330 14.18 18.76 4.67
N ALA A 331 14.67 19.35 5.75
CA ALA A 331 14.59 20.79 5.95
C ALA A 331 15.58 21.48 4.98
N PRO A 332 15.14 22.54 4.24
CA PRO A 332 15.97 23.28 3.30
C PRO A 332 17.15 23.94 3.96
#